data_76d6ad61cf09ac1923389805f23d923b
#
_entry.id   76d6ad61cf09ac1923389805f23d923b
#
_cell.length_a   1.000
_cell.length_b   1.000
_cell.length_c   1.000
_cell.angle_alpha   90.00
_cell.angle_beta   90.00
_cell.angle_gamma   90.00
#
_symmetry.space_group_name_H-M   'P 1'
#
loop_
_entity.id
_entity.type
_entity.pdbx_description
1 polymer ?
#
loop_
_entity_poly.entity_id
_entity_poly.type
_entity_poly.pdbx_seq_one_letter_code
_entity_poly.pdbx_strand_id
1 'polypeptide(L)'
;AGDVCIKPLRQVVTAVGDGALAATELERYAAALQKKTGLYPVQPTAVTKETAAAPKSSQQTDGLFSPDMLSQLEAVFQKMDSPLKLKLYLDDTPLSAELKGYMEELCVLTDKLSLEMSSEVLEDRPCVRVCRENGSWTGLAFCGVPGGHEFTSFVLGLYNAAGPGQNLDEEILHRIQSLKPAHMKILVSLSCTMCPELVTAAQRIAAENPNVTA
;
A
#
# COMPACT_ATOMS: atom_id res chain seq x y z
N ALA A 1 13.09 -9.01 -24.86
CA ALA A 1 13.11 -7.76 -24.12
C ALA A 1 12.99 -8.05 -22.63
N GLY A 2 13.26 -7.06 -21.81
CA GLY A 2 13.16 -7.17 -20.38
C GLY A 2 14.34 -7.92 -19.73
N ASP A 3 14.08 -8.59 -18.61
CA ASP A 3 15.12 -9.20 -17.77
C ASP A 3 15.78 -10.46 -18.38
N VAL A 4 15.15 -11.04 -19.38
CA VAL A 4 15.73 -12.19 -20.14
C VAL A 4 16.85 -11.78 -21.11
N CYS A 5 17.03 -10.47 -21.35
CA CYS A 5 18.10 -9.99 -22.21
C CYS A 5 19.45 -10.05 -21.51
N ILE A 6 20.51 -10.35 -22.28
CA ILE A 6 21.91 -10.27 -21.76
C ILE A 6 22.27 -8.79 -21.64
N LYS A 7 22.45 -8.33 -20.41
CA LYS A 7 22.82 -6.94 -20.09
C LYS A 7 23.60 -6.86 -18.78
N PRO A 8 24.46 -5.82 -18.63
CA PRO A 8 25.30 -5.69 -17.44
C PRO A 8 24.54 -5.34 -16.18
N LEU A 9 23.35 -4.74 -16.31
CA LEU A 9 22.53 -4.32 -15.20
C LEU A 9 21.12 -4.91 -15.32
N ARG A 10 20.74 -5.74 -14.35
CA ARG A 10 19.41 -6.33 -14.22
C ARG A 10 18.68 -5.68 -13.08
N GLN A 11 17.75 -4.80 -13.39
CA GLN A 11 16.87 -4.11 -12.45
C GLN A 11 15.48 -3.98 -13.05
N VAL A 12 14.46 -3.83 -12.22
CA VAL A 12 13.07 -3.67 -12.65
C VAL A 12 12.94 -2.51 -13.66
N VAL A 13 13.56 -1.37 -13.38
CA VAL A 13 13.53 -0.20 -14.27
C VAL A 13 14.13 -0.49 -15.63
N THR A 14 15.20 -1.27 -15.72
CA THR A 14 15.81 -1.64 -17.00
C THR A 14 14.98 -2.68 -17.75
N ALA A 15 14.31 -3.59 -17.03
CA ALA A 15 13.41 -4.56 -17.61
C ALA A 15 12.15 -3.89 -18.20
N VAL A 16 11.57 -2.95 -17.48
CA VAL A 16 10.40 -2.14 -17.92
C VAL A 16 10.78 -1.28 -19.12
N GLY A 17 11.94 -0.61 -19.09
CA GLY A 17 12.43 0.22 -20.20
C GLY A 17 12.61 -0.60 -21.49
N ASP A 18 13.24 -1.77 -21.42
CA ASP A 18 13.39 -2.69 -22.56
C ASP A 18 12.04 -3.18 -23.08
N GLY A 19 11.09 -3.48 -22.17
CA GLY A 19 9.73 -3.89 -22.53
C GLY A 19 8.97 -2.78 -23.29
N ALA A 20 9.07 -1.56 -22.80
CA ALA A 20 8.45 -0.40 -23.44
C ALA A 20 9.03 -0.14 -24.83
N LEU A 21 10.37 -0.20 -24.95
CA LEU A 21 11.06 -0.05 -26.24
C LEU A 21 10.62 -1.13 -27.23
N ALA A 22 10.59 -2.40 -26.80
CA ALA A 22 10.17 -3.51 -27.64
C ALA A 22 8.71 -3.37 -28.08
N ALA A 23 7.80 -2.96 -27.22
CA ALA A 23 6.39 -2.72 -27.55
C ALA A 23 6.25 -1.61 -28.61
N THR A 24 6.98 -0.50 -28.46
CA THR A 24 6.97 0.61 -29.42
C THR A 24 7.50 0.17 -30.80
N GLU A 25 8.57 -0.61 -30.84
CA GLU A 25 9.12 -1.08 -32.10
C GLU A 25 8.21 -2.13 -32.78
N LEU A 26 7.55 -3.00 -31.98
CA LEU A 26 6.54 -3.95 -32.51
C LEU A 26 5.34 -3.21 -33.10
N GLU A 27 4.86 -2.16 -32.45
CA GLU A 27 3.77 -1.33 -32.98
C GLU A 27 4.14 -0.68 -34.32
N ARG A 28 5.33 -0.07 -34.40
CA ARG A 28 5.85 0.53 -35.64
C ARG A 28 5.96 -0.49 -36.75
N TYR A 29 6.52 -1.67 -36.43
CA TYR A 29 6.68 -2.76 -37.39
C TYR A 29 5.31 -3.26 -37.89
N ALA A 30 4.36 -3.48 -36.98
CA ALA A 30 3.00 -3.92 -37.33
C ALA A 30 2.28 -2.90 -38.23
N ALA A 31 2.37 -1.60 -37.90
CA ALA A 31 1.80 -0.52 -38.71
C ALA A 31 2.44 -0.46 -40.10
N ALA A 32 3.74 -0.62 -40.22
CA ALA A 32 4.43 -0.66 -41.52
C ALA A 32 4.02 -1.88 -42.32
N LEU A 33 3.86 -3.06 -41.68
CA LEU A 33 3.43 -4.29 -42.33
C LEU A 33 1.98 -4.19 -42.81
N GLN A 34 1.08 -3.65 -42.00
CA GLN A 34 -0.32 -3.38 -42.37
C GLN A 34 -0.40 -2.48 -43.61
N LYS A 35 0.38 -1.40 -43.62
CA LYS A 35 0.45 -0.47 -44.76
C LYS A 35 0.99 -1.15 -46.02
N LYS A 36 1.93 -2.07 -45.90
CA LYS A 36 2.55 -2.80 -47.01
C LYS A 36 1.67 -3.91 -47.58
N THR A 37 0.93 -4.62 -46.70
CA THR A 37 0.13 -5.78 -47.07
C THR A 37 -1.34 -5.46 -47.29
N GLY A 38 -1.82 -4.33 -46.82
CA GLY A 38 -3.24 -3.99 -46.78
C GLY A 38 -4.07 -4.84 -45.83
N LEU A 39 -3.44 -5.71 -45.05
CA LEU A 39 -4.08 -6.57 -44.07
C LEU A 39 -4.13 -5.84 -42.71
N TYR A 40 -5.31 -5.41 -42.35
CA TYR A 40 -5.56 -4.84 -41.01
C TYR A 40 -6.22 -5.92 -40.16
N PRO A 41 -5.72 -6.17 -38.93
CA PRO A 41 -6.41 -7.09 -38.04
C PRO A 41 -7.80 -6.55 -37.79
N VAL A 42 -8.81 -7.42 -37.96
CA VAL A 42 -10.16 -7.12 -37.49
C VAL A 42 -10.01 -6.82 -36.00
N GLN A 43 -10.19 -5.56 -35.65
CA GLN A 43 -10.28 -5.25 -34.22
C GLN A 43 -11.42 -6.12 -33.70
N PRO A 44 -11.19 -6.97 -32.69
CA PRO A 44 -12.31 -7.61 -32.03
C PRO A 44 -13.27 -6.48 -31.71
N THR A 45 -14.46 -6.51 -32.27
CA THR A 45 -15.56 -5.63 -31.86
C THR A 45 -15.43 -5.59 -30.37
N ALA A 46 -15.22 -4.40 -29.84
CA ALA A 46 -15.09 -4.24 -28.41
C ALA A 46 -16.28 -4.98 -27.79
N VAL A 47 -16.10 -6.27 -27.53
CA VAL A 47 -16.67 -6.79 -26.30
C VAL A 47 -16.15 -5.74 -25.36
N THR A 48 -17.04 -4.87 -24.88
CA THR A 48 -16.79 -4.08 -23.71
C THR A 48 -16.10 -5.10 -22.81
N LYS A 49 -14.76 -5.19 -22.91
CA LYS A 49 -14.02 -5.61 -21.77
C LYS A 49 -14.55 -4.58 -20.80
N GLU A 50 -15.53 -4.96 -20.03
CA GLU A 50 -15.50 -4.58 -18.67
C GLU A 50 -14.02 -4.62 -18.40
N THR A 51 -13.40 -3.45 -18.40
CA THR A 51 -12.12 -3.24 -17.78
C THR A 51 -12.18 -4.24 -16.67
N ALA A 52 -11.22 -5.18 -16.58
CA ALA A 52 -11.09 -5.95 -15.39
C ALA A 52 -10.87 -4.86 -14.33
N ALA A 53 -11.94 -4.19 -14.06
CA ALA A 53 -12.21 -3.54 -12.81
C ALA A 53 -11.84 -4.65 -11.85
N ALA A 54 -10.87 -4.41 -11.05
CA ALA A 54 -10.71 -5.12 -9.80
C ALA A 54 -12.10 -5.60 -9.38
N PRO A 55 -12.30 -6.90 -9.14
CA PRO A 55 -13.60 -7.52 -9.17
C PRO A 55 -14.58 -6.57 -8.52
N LYS A 56 -15.47 -6.00 -9.32
CA LYS A 56 -16.60 -5.26 -8.76
C LYS A 56 -17.37 -6.35 -8.08
N SER A 57 -17.13 -6.49 -6.80
CA SER A 57 -18.00 -7.25 -5.95
C SER A 57 -19.38 -6.66 -6.17
N SER A 58 -20.18 -7.36 -6.98
CA SER A 58 -21.60 -7.15 -7.09
C SER A 58 -22.22 -7.58 -5.77
N GLN A 59 -22.13 -6.71 -4.80
CA GLN A 59 -23.10 -6.56 -3.72
C GLN A 59 -22.82 -5.19 -3.14
N GLN A 60 -23.78 -4.27 -3.33
CA GLN A 60 -23.90 -3.04 -2.62
C GLN A 60 -23.97 -3.36 -1.11
N THR A 61 -22.82 -3.37 -0.48
CA THR A 61 -22.72 -3.01 0.93
C THR A 61 -22.35 -1.53 0.93
N ASP A 62 -23.13 -0.72 1.61
CA ASP A 62 -22.95 0.74 1.74
C ASP A 62 -21.63 1.14 2.43
N GLY A 63 -20.56 0.35 2.36
CA GLY A 63 -19.30 0.54 3.04
C GLY A 63 -18.09 0.53 2.09
N LEU A 64 -17.00 1.18 2.49
CA LEU A 64 -15.71 1.25 1.76
C LEU A 64 -14.97 -0.10 1.75
N PHE A 65 -15.29 -1.01 2.68
CA PHE A 65 -14.62 -2.29 2.84
C PHE A 65 -15.44 -3.43 2.23
N SER A 66 -14.80 -4.22 1.37
CA SER A 66 -15.41 -5.44 0.83
C SER A 66 -15.57 -6.52 1.93
N PRO A 67 -16.46 -7.52 1.76
CA PRO A 67 -16.61 -8.60 2.72
C PRO A 67 -15.29 -9.34 3.04
N ASP A 68 -14.42 -9.52 2.05
CA ASP A 68 -13.11 -10.14 2.24
C ASP A 68 -12.18 -9.25 3.09
N MET A 69 -12.21 -7.93 2.87
CA MET A 69 -11.47 -6.98 3.69
C MET A 69 -11.98 -6.96 5.13
N LEU A 70 -13.28 -6.97 5.33
CA LEU A 70 -13.90 -7.02 6.66
C LEU A 70 -13.48 -8.27 7.43
N SER A 71 -13.45 -9.44 6.78
CA SER A 71 -12.99 -10.69 7.38
C SER A 71 -11.50 -10.62 7.80
N GLN A 72 -10.65 -10.01 6.98
CA GLN A 72 -9.25 -9.80 7.32
C GLN A 72 -9.08 -8.85 8.50
N LEU A 73 -9.82 -7.73 8.51
CA LEU A 73 -9.82 -6.76 9.59
C LEU A 73 -10.24 -7.40 10.91
N GLU A 74 -11.34 -8.14 10.91
CA GLU A 74 -11.84 -8.84 12.11
C GLU A 74 -10.80 -9.81 12.68
N ALA A 75 -10.18 -10.62 11.80
CA ALA A 75 -9.14 -11.56 12.21
C ALA A 75 -7.91 -10.88 12.84
N VAL A 76 -7.59 -9.67 12.38
CA VAL A 76 -6.49 -8.87 12.94
C VAL A 76 -6.91 -8.20 14.25
N PHE A 77 -8.08 -7.59 14.30
CA PHE A 77 -8.57 -6.92 15.51
C PHE A 77 -8.68 -7.88 16.69
N GLN A 78 -9.09 -9.13 16.45
CA GLN A 78 -9.12 -10.16 17.51
C GLN A 78 -7.73 -10.46 18.10
N LYS A 79 -6.67 -10.31 17.29
CA LYS A 79 -5.29 -10.60 17.70
C LYS A 79 -4.54 -9.38 18.29
N MET A 80 -5.13 -8.21 18.24
CA MET A 80 -4.53 -7.01 18.84
C MET A 80 -4.63 -7.09 20.38
N ASP A 81 -3.51 -6.93 21.06
CA ASP A 81 -3.43 -6.98 22.52
C ASP A 81 -3.75 -5.63 23.17
N SER A 82 -3.54 -4.54 22.47
CA SER A 82 -3.73 -3.19 22.98
C SER A 82 -4.43 -2.27 21.97
N PRO A 83 -5.20 -1.29 22.45
CA PRO A 83 -5.84 -0.32 21.58
C PRO A 83 -4.81 0.64 20.97
N LEU A 84 -5.16 1.14 19.78
CA LEU A 84 -4.39 2.13 19.05
C LEU A 84 -5.23 3.38 18.79
N LYS A 85 -4.53 4.48 18.65
CA LYS A 85 -5.08 5.77 18.26
C LYS A 85 -4.55 6.15 16.88
N LEU A 86 -5.44 6.38 15.94
CA LEU A 86 -5.15 6.86 14.60
C LEU A 86 -5.20 8.39 14.61
N LYS A 87 -4.03 9.04 14.58
CA LYS A 87 -3.93 10.49 14.61
C LYS A 87 -3.81 11.04 13.19
N LEU A 88 -4.83 11.78 12.74
CA LEU A 88 -4.93 12.34 11.41
C LEU A 88 -4.33 13.73 11.32
N TYR A 89 -3.56 13.96 10.28
CA TYR A 89 -2.97 15.22 9.88
C TYR A 89 -3.49 15.56 8.48
N LEU A 90 -4.45 16.44 8.38
CA LEU A 90 -5.19 16.73 7.16
C LEU A 90 -4.89 18.14 6.63
N ASP A 91 -5.22 18.34 5.37
CA ASP A 91 -5.26 19.64 4.68
C ASP A 91 -6.62 19.77 3.96
N ASP A 92 -6.78 20.82 3.15
CA ASP A 92 -8.04 21.10 2.45
C ASP A 92 -8.17 20.35 1.10
N THR A 93 -7.42 19.27 0.88
CA THR A 93 -7.48 18.49 -0.35
C THR A 93 -8.60 17.44 -0.33
N PRO A 94 -9.13 17.05 -1.50
CA PRO A 94 -10.08 15.92 -1.58
C PRO A 94 -9.54 14.62 -0.98
N LEU A 95 -8.23 14.38 -1.11
CA LEU A 95 -7.58 13.19 -0.55
C LEU A 95 -7.64 13.17 0.98
N SER A 96 -7.57 14.33 1.63
CA SER A 96 -7.79 14.47 3.08
C SER A 96 -9.19 14.05 3.51
N ALA A 97 -10.21 14.43 2.74
CA ALA A 97 -11.58 14.02 3.02
C ALA A 97 -11.77 12.51 2.83
N GLU A 98 -11.15 11.94 1.80
CA GLU A 98 -11.17 10.49 1.55
C GLU A 98 -10.46 9.71 2.66
N LEU A 99 -9.25 10.13 3.06
CA LEU A 99 -8.51 9.51 4.17
C LEU A 99 -9.31 9.58 5.47
N LYS A 100 -9.94 10.72 5.75
CA LYS A 100 -10.77 10.88 6.95
C LYS A 100 -11.94 9.90 6.95
N GLY A 101 -12.72 9.84 5.86
CA GLY A 101 -13.84 8.92 5.73
C GLY A 101 -13.42 7.45 5.88
N TYR A 102 -12.28 7.09 5.26
CA TYR A 102 -11.72 5.76 5.38
C TYR A 102 -11.37 5.39 6.84
N MET A 103 -10.74 6.29 7.59
CA MET A 103 -10.35 6.04 8.97
C MET A 103 -11.55 6.09 9.92
N GLU A 104 -12.54 6.93 9.66
CA GLU A 104 -13.81 6.94 10.41
C GLU A 104 -14.53 5.61 10.28
N GLU A 105 -14.69 5.09 9.06
CA GLU A 105 -15.35 3.79 8.82
C GLU A 105 -14.56 2.65 9.45
N LEU A 106 -13.22 2.66 9.36
CA LEU A 106 -12.38 1.66 9.99
C LEU A 106 -12.55 1.62 11.52
N CYS A 107 -12.61 2.78 12.17
CA CYS A 107 -12.76 2.86 13.62
C CYS A 107 -14.17 2.42 14.12
N VAL A 108 -15.17 2.42 13.26
CA VAL A 108 -16.50 1.89 13.61
C VAL A 108 -16.50 0.36 13.70
N LEU A 109 -15.55 -0.31 13.04
CA LEU A 109 -15.49 -1.77 12.99
C LEU A 109 -14.95 -2.41 14.28
N THR A 110 -14.32 -1.65 15.16
CA THR A 110 -13.69 -2.18 16.38
C THR A 110 -13.55 -1.11 17.46
N ASP A 111 -13.65 -1.51 18.72
CA ASP A 111 -13.38 -0.69 19.89
C ASP A 111 -11.88 -0.52 20.19
N LYS A 112 -11.03 -1.28 19.49
CA LYS A 112 -9.57 -1.22 19.63
C LYS A 112 -8.91 -0.09 18.84
N LEU A 113 -9.66 0.60 17.99
CA LEU A 113 -9.17 1.76 17.24
C LEU A 113 -9.96 3.02 17.63
N SER A 114 -9.25 4.10 17.86
CA SER A 114 -9.85 5.43 18.09
C SER A 114 -9.23 6.44 17.13
N LEU A 115 -10.01 7.45 16.76
CA LEU A 115 -9.60 8.51 15.84
C LEU A 115 -9.34 9.80 16.59
N GLU A 116 -8.23 10.47 16.29
CA GLU A 116 -7.90 11.80 16.78
C GLU A 116 -7.51 12.72 15.64
N MET A 117 -8.11 13.91 15.61
CA MET A 117 -7.75 14.95 14.65
C MET A 117 -6.64 15.81 15.22
N SER A 118 -5.55 15.99 14.47
CA SER A 118 -4.45 16.86 14.87
C SER A 118 -4.56 18.24 14.21
N SER A 119 -4.29 19.28 14.97
CA SER A 119 -4.09 20.64 14.43
C SER A 119 -2.64 20.92 14.02
N GLU A 120 -1.74 19.97 14.27
CA GLU A 120 -0.33 20.10 13.89
C GLU A 120 -0.18 19.98 12.37
N VAL A 121 0.67 20.82 11.80
CA VAL A 121 0.94 20.85 10.35
C VAL A 121 2.15 19.99 10.05
N LEU A 122 1.92 18.85 9.38
CA LEU A 122 3.00 18.02 8.82
C LEU A 122 3.24 18.37 7.35
N GLU A 123 4.47 18.21 6.88
CA GLU A 123 4.85 18.44 5.50
C GLU A 123 4.22 17.41 4.54
N ASP A 124 4.11 16.15 4.98
CA ASP A 124 3.61 15.02 4.17
C ASP A 124 2.09 14.79 4.35
N ARG A 125 1.27 15.85 4.51
CA ARG A 125 -0.20 15.72 4.61
C ARG A 125 -0.84 15.40 3.25
N PRO A 126 -1.97 14.66 3.21
CA PRO A 126 -2.68 14.04 4.34
C PRO A 126 -2.00 12.77 4.81
N CYS A 127 -1.96 12.58 6.13
CA CYS A 127 -1.23 11.49 6.74
C CYS A 127 -1.95 11.00 8.01
N VAL A 128 -1.88 9.70 8.28
CA VAL A 128 -2.28 9.10 9.55
C VAL A 128 -1.05 8.56 10.27
N ARG A 129 -0.86 8.94 11.54
CA ARG A 129 0.11 8.32 12.43
C ARG A 129 -0.57 7.33 13.34
N VAL A 130 0.03 6.16 13.50
CA VAL A 130 -0.42 5.13 14.43
C VAL A 130 0.21 5.41 15.79
N CYS A 131 -0.61 5.70 16.79
CA CYS A 131 -0.18 6.01 18.15
C CYS A 131 -0.70 4.95 19.12
N ARG A 132 -0.01 4.75 20.23
CA ARG A 132 -0.50 3.98 21.37
C ARG A 132 -1.60 4.76 22.10
N GLU A 133 -2.35 4.10 22.96
CA GLU A 133 -3.43 4.72 23.74
C GLU A 133 -2.97 5.96 24.53
N ASN A 134 -1.76 5.92 25.07
CA ASN A 134 -1.14 7.03 25.80
C ASN A 134 -0.73 8.22 24.91
N GLY A 135 -0.98 8.15 23.59
CA GLY A 135 -0.63 9.17 22.62
C GLY A 135 0.79 9.10 22.08
N SER A 136 1.63 8.17 22.55
CA SER A 136 2.98 8.01 22.00
C SER A 136 2.93 7.43 20.59
N TRP A 137 3.68 8.05 19.67
CA TRP A 137 3.76 7.57 18.29
C TRP A 137 4.53 6.24 18.23
N THR A 138 4.01 5.28 17.48
CA THR A 138 4.64 3.95 17.28
C THR A 138 5.78 3.96 16.27
N GLY A 139 6.00 5.08 15.59
CA GLY A 139 6.91 5.18 14.46
C GLY A 139 6.25 4.93 13.10
N LEU A 140 5.02 4.44 13.07
CA LEU A 140 4.30 4.13 11.83
C LEU A 140 3.45 5.29 11.36
N ALA A 141 3.55 5.60 10.05
CA ALA A 141 2.71 6.58 9.39
C ALA A 141 2.33 6.14 7.96
N PHE A 142 1.16 6.56 7.51
CA PHE A 142 0.69 6.37 6.13
C PHE A 142 0.24 7.71 5.57
N CYS A 143 0.77 8.09 4.42
CA CYS A 143 0.42 9.32 3.73
C CYS A 143 -0.47 8.99 2.53
N GLY A 144 -1.74 9.39 2.62
CA GLY A 144 -2.80 9.00 1.70
C GLY A 144 -3.62 7.81 2.18
N VAL A 145 -4.60 7.38 1.35
CA VAL A 145 -5.51 6.27 1.69
C VAL A 145 -4.81 4.93 1.46
N PRO A 146 -4.69 4.05 2.46
CA PRO A 146 -4.07 2.74 2.33
C PRO A 146 -5.03 1.75 1.64
N GLY A 147 -5.23 1.94 0.33
CA GLY A 147 -6.08 1.09 -0.51
C GLY A 147 -5.29 0.15 -1.42
N GLY A 148 -5.99 -0.59 -2.28
CA GLY A 148 -5.37 -1.50 -3.23
C GLY A 148 -4.49 -2.54 -2.57
N HIS A 149 -3.28 -2.73 -3.09
CA HIS A 149 -2.32 -3.68 -2.52
C HIS A 149 -1.77 -3.25 -1.14
N GLU A 150 -1.81 -1.95 -0.81
CA GLU A 150 -1.32 -1.44 0.47
C GLU A 150 -2.31 -1.61 1.64
N PHE A 151 -3.54 -2.07 1.37
CA PHE A 151 -4.48 -2.43 2.43
C PHE A 151 -3.89 -3.47 3.38
N THR A 152 -3.31 -4.52 2.85
CA THR A 152 -2.72 -5.60 3.66
C THR A 152 -1.54 -5.12 4.49
N SER A 153 -0.65 -4.31 3.92
CA SER A 153 0.50 -3.75 4.65
C SER A 153 0.05 -2.82 5.78
N PHE A 154 -0.99 -2.02 5.55
CA PHE A 154 -1.58 -1.17 6.59
C PHE A 154 -2.15 -1.99 7.74
N VAL A 155 -2.97 -3.01 7.45
CA VAL A 155 -3.58 -3.89 8.46
C VAL A 155 -2.51 -4.64 9.26
N LEU A 156 -1.46 -5.14 8.59
CA LEU A 156 -0.32 -5.76 9.28
C LEU A 156 0.48 -4.75 10.12
N GLY A 157 0.56 -3.49 9.69
CA GLY A 157 1.16 -2.41 10.48
C GLY A 157 0.42 -2.19 11.79
N LEU A 158 -0.92 -2.17 11.78
CA LEU A 158 -1.73 -2.08 13.00
C LEU A 158 -1.47 -3.28 13.92
N TYR A 159 -1.45 -4.49 13.38
CA TYR A 159 -1.15 -5.70 14.13
C TYR A 159 0.24 -5.68 14.77
N ASN A 160 1.25 -5.24 14.02
CA ASN A 160 2.63 -5.13 14.52
C ASN A 160 2.77 -4.05 15.62
N ALA A 161 1.94 -3.02 15.59
CA ALA A 161 1.97 -1.93 16.56
C ALA A 161 1.20 -2.24 17.87
N ALA A 162 0.16 -3.08 17.79
CA ALA A 162 -0.81 -3.33 18.88
C ALA A 162 -0.82 -4.75 19.42
N GLY A 163 -0.24 -5.70 18.70
CA GLY A 163 -0.27 -7.12 19.06
C GLY A 163 1.11 -7.69 19.34
N PRO A 164 1.22 -9.01 19.38
CA PRO A 164 2.52 -9.67 19.46
C PRO A 164 3.35 -9.45 18.20
N GLY A 165 2.69 -8.96 17.13
CA GLY A 165 3.29 -8.73 15.83
C GLY A 165 3.63 -10.01 15.07
N GLN A 166 4.15 -9.83 13.86
CA GLN A 166 4.64 -10.96 13.07
C GLN A 166 5.89 -11.55 13.72
N ASN A 167 6.01 -12.88 13.68
CA ASN A 167 7.17 -13.56 14.25
C ASN A 167 8.46 -13.10 13.56
N LEU A 168 9.49 -12.87 14.37
CA LEU A 168 10.86 -12.57 13.95
C LEU A 168 11.81 -13.52 14.63
N ASP A 169 12.86 -13.93 13.92
CA ASP A 169 13.97 -14.66 14.53
C ASP A 169 14.70 -13.77 15.56
N GLU A 170 15.16 -14.36 16.65
CA GLU A 170 15.85 -13.62 17.73
C GLU A 170 17.05 -12.82 17.23
N GLU A 171 17.81 -13.35 16.28
CA GLU A 171 18.94 -12.66 15.68
C GLU A 171 18.49 -11.39 14.92
N ILE A 172 17.40 -11.49 14.15
CA ILE A 172 16.82 -10.36 13.41
C ILE A 172 16.30 -9.31 14.40
N LEU A 173 15.59 -9.73 15.43
CA LEU A 173 15.06 -8.83 16.47
C LEU A 173 16.21 -8.07 17.16
N HIS A 174 17.28 -8.75 17.56
CA HIS A 174 18.43 -8.10 18.17
C HIS A 174 19.10 -7.09 17.22
N ARG A 175 19.21 -7.42 15.93
CA ARG A 175 19.74 -6.49 14.91
C ARG A 175 18.85 -5.26 14.75
N ILE A 176 17.53 -5.43 14.72
CA ILE A 176 16.57 -4.31 14.65
C ILE A 176 16.73 -3.39 15.86
N GLN A 177 16.79 -3.95 17.07
CA GLN A 177 16.93 -3.18 18.31
C GLN A 177 18.26 -2.42 18.40
N SER A 178 19.30 -2.89 17.73
CA SER A 178 20.62 -2.22 17.67
C SER A 178 20.73 -1.12 16.62
N LEU A 179 19.70 -0.90 15.79
CA LEU A 179 19.71 0.13 14.75
C LEU A 179 19.80 1.53 15.36
N LYS A 180 20.60 2.37 14.73
CA LYS A 180 20.66 3.81 15.03
C LYS A 180 19.35 4.49 14.60
N PRO A 181 19.06 5.68 15.17
CA PRO A 181 17.90 6.46 14.72
C PRO A 181 17.85 6.60 13.20
N ALA A 182 16.71 6.26 12.63
CA ALA A 182 16.48 6.30 11.19
C ALA A 182 15.04 6.67 10.87
N HIS A 183 14.86 7.43 9.79
CA HIS A 183 13.56 7.74 9.24
C HIS A 183 13.47 7.17 7.81
N MET A 184 12.58 6.21 7.61
CA MET A 184 12.35 5.58 6.31
C MET A 184 11.15 6.22 5.63
N LYS A 185 11.31 6.65 4.37
CA LYS A 185 10.21 7.05 3.49
C LYS A 185 10.11 6.04 2.35
N ILE A 186 9.01 5.32 2.29
CA ILE A 186 8.74 4.32 1.26
C ILE A 186 7.72 4.90 0.28
N LEU A 187 8.13 5.10 -0.95
CA LEU A 187 7.27 5.57 -2.02
C LEU A 187 6.66 4.36 -2.73
N VAL A 188 5.34 4.28 -2.73
CA VAL A 188 4.59 3.15 -3.27
C VAL A 188 3.59 3.59 -4.34
N SER A 189 3.17 2.62 -5.15
CA SER A 189 1.99 2.74 -6.00
C SER A 189 0.96 1.72 -5.54
N LEU A 190 -0.31 2.12 -5.42
CA LEU A 190 -1.40 1.24 -4.99
C LEU A 190 -1.63 0.04 -5.92
N SER A 191 -1.10 0.10 -7.15
CA SER A 191 -1.11 -1.00 -8.11
C SER A 191 0.16 -1.87 -8.10
N CYS A 192 1.14 -1.55 -7.25
CA CYS A 192 2.40 -2.28 -7.15
C CYS A 192 2.22 -3.55 -6.32
N THR A 193 2.44 -4.71 -6.90
CA THR A 193 2.29 -6.01 -6.21
C THR A 193 3.44 -6.36 -5.27
N MET A 194 4.61 -5.73 -5.43
CA MET A 194 5.82 -5.98 -4.64
C MET A 194 6.01 -4.98 -3.48
N CYS A 195 5.35 -3.83 -3.56
CA CYS A 195 5.49 -2.78 -2.56
C CYS A 195 5.05 -3.21 -1.15
N PRO A 196 3.95 -3.97 -0.95
CA PRO A 196 3.49 -4.36 0.38
C PRO A 196 4.52 -5.13 1.21
N GLU A 197 5.36 -5.94 0.59
CA GLU A 197 6.41 -6.68 1.30
C GLU A 197 7.44 -5.71 1.91
N LEU A 198 7.90 -4.73 1.13
CA LEU A 198 8.85 -3.72 1.61
C LEU A 198 8.22 -2.85 2.70
N VAL A 199 6.98 -2.40 2.50
CA VAL A 199 6.25 -1.57 3.47
C VAL A 199 6.09 -2.33 4.79
N THR A 200 5.62 -3.58 4.73
CA THR A 200 5.44 -4.42 5.92
C THR A 200 6.77 -4.63 6.68
N ALA A 201 7.87 -4.89 5.96
CA ALA A 201 9.18 -5.05 6.58
C ALA A 201 9.66 -3.76 7.26
N ALA A 202 9.53 -2.62 6.60
CA ALA A 202 9.92 -1.32 7.16
C ALA A 202 9.10 -0.98 8.41
N GLN A 203 7.79 -1.19 8.37
CA GLN A 203 6.90 -0.98 9.51
C GLN A 203 7.21 -1.94 10.66
N ARG A 204 7.51 -3.21 10.36
CA ARG A 204 7.89 -4.17 11.39
C ARG A 204 9.16 -3.70 12.13
N ILE A 205 10.14 -3.18 11.41
CA ILE A 205 11.36 -2.59 12.00
C ILE A 205 11.01 -1.39 12.90
N ALA A 206 10.16 -0.49 12.44
CA ALA A 206 9.76 0.69 13.21
C ALA A 206 8.94 0.31 14.45
N ALA A 207 8.08 -0.71 14.39
CA ALA A 207 7.31 -1.19 15.52
C ALA A 207 8.19 -1.77 16.65
N GLU A 208 9.34 -2.38 16.30
CA GLU A 208 10.28 -3.02 17.23
C GLU A 208 11.37 -2.07 17.76
N ASN A 209 11.64 -0.97 17.08
CA ASN A 209 12.68 -0.02 17.49
C ASN A 209 12.13 1.40 17.57
N PRO A 210 12.01 1.99 18.77
CA PRO A 210 11.44 3.32 18.97
C PRO A 210 12.28 4.45 18.34
N ASN A 211 13.51 4.17 17.94
CA ASN A 211 14.38 5.13 17.25
C ASN A 211 14.19 5.12 15.73
N VAL A 212 13.37 4.21 15.21
CA VAL A 212 13.12 4.06 13.78
C VAL A 212 11.68 4.45 13.47
N THR A 213 11.47 5.16 12.35
CA THR A 213 10.13 5.53 11.87
C THR A 213 9.98 5.14 10.39
N ALA A 214 8.76 4.76 9.97
CA ALA A 214 8.43 4.33 8.62
C ALA A 214 7.03 4.81 8.20
#